data_4f884e584f1a89b7043bae468a5181cc
#
_entry.id   4f884e584f1a89b7043bae468a5181cc
#
_cell.length_a   1.000
_cell.length_b   1.000
_cell.length_c   1.000
_cell.angle_alpha   90.00
_cell.angle_beta   90.00
_cell.angle_gamma   90.00
#
_symmetry.space_group_name_H-M   'P 1'
#
loop_
_entity.id
_entity.type
_entity.pdbx_description
1 polymer ?
#
loop_
_entity_poly.entity_id
_entity_poly.type
_entity_poly.pdbx_seq_one_letter_code
_entity_poly.pdbx_strand_id
1 'polypeptide(L)'
;MSTSQAVPVIMIMWSPRSLESKPALAMLEEIAREQAGKFQLVEVDIDKAPAIAQAFQIQGVPTVVALVGGRPVPLFQGAAAKEQVLPIITQVLDAAAQMGVTARIAVAAEDTVAPTPPEHEAPLAAEAAGNLDEAIAGWEKVIELNPRDEDAKSHLSRVRLAARSAQADATDPAAHADALFAAGDAAGAFDVLLDLLAASTDAEERDALRLRLLDLFRVAGSSPEVSTARTRLAMLLM
;
A
#
# COMPACT_ATOMS: atom_id res chain seq x y z
N MET A 1 -13.13 -18.41 24.08
CA MET A 1 -14.49 -18.77 23.63
C MET A 1 -15.55 -17.74 23.98
N SER A 2 -15.44 -16.99 25.07
CA SER A 2 -16.44 -15.95 25.41
C SER A 2 -16.48 -14.79 24.38
N THR A 3 -15.34 -14.35 23.86
CA THR A 3 -15.24 -13.23 22.90
C THR A 3 -15.99 -13.51 21.60
N SER A 4 -15.96 -14.74 21.09
CA SER A 4 -16.60 -15.11 19.82
C SER A 4 -18.14 -15.14 19.88
N GLN A 5 -18.73 -14.95 21.06
CA GLN A 5 -20.18 -14.77 21.23
C GLN A 5 -20.61 -13.32 20.93
N ALA A 6 -19.72 -12.35 21.07
CA ALA A 6 -20.00 -10.94 20.85
C ALA A 6 -19.37 -10.43 19.53
N VAL A 7 -18.14 -10.82 19.25
CA VAL A 7 -17.33 -10.42 18.08
C VAL A 7 -16.87 -11.66 17.34
N PRO A 8 -16.94 -11.72 16.00
CA PRO A 8 -16.34 -12.80 15.24
C PRO A 8 -14.83 -12.88 15.51
N VAL A 9 -14.30 -14.09 15.62
CA VAL A 9 -12.87 -14.32 15.82
C VAL A 9 -12.33 -15.09 14.62
N ILE A 10 -11.33 -14.57 13.95
CA ILE A 10 -10.60 -15.29 12.90
C ILE A 10 -9.27 -15.74 13.51
N MET A 11 -9.04 -17.04 13.46
CA MET A 11 -7.86 -17.67 14.04
C MET A 11 -7.00 -18.25 12.93
N ILE A 12 -5.73 -17.84 12.87
CA ILE A 12 -4.72 -18.47 12.03
C ILE A 12 -3.82 -19.38 12.89
N MET A 13 -3.75 -20.64 12.50
CA MET A 13 -2.78 -21.58 13.04
C MET A 13 -1.59 -21.64 12.10
N TRP A 14 -0.42 -21.27 12.59
CA TRP A 14 0.78 -21.07 11.81
C TRP A 14 2.02 -21.66 12.49
N SER A 15 3.12 -21.79 11.74
CA SER A 15 4.43 -22.17 12.26
C SER A 15 5.53 -21.31 11.64
N PRO A 16 6.52 -20.85 12.40
CA PRO A 16 7.66 -20.10 11.87
C PRO A 16 8.53 -20.94 10.90
N ARG A 17 8.37 -22.26 10.92
CA ARG A 17 9.06 -23.21 10.02
C ARG A 17 8.37 -23.38 8.68
N SER A 18 7.13 -22.93 8.53
CA SER A 18 6.39 -22.99 7.26
C SER A 18 6.63 -21.73 6.43
N LEU A 19 7.10 -21.91 5.21
CA LEU A 19 7.34 -20.81 4.26
C LEU A 19 6.05 -20.06 3.89
N GLU A 20 4.92 -20.76 3.89
CA GLU A 20 3.61 -20.20 3.53
C GLU A 20 2.93 -19.47 4.70
N SER A 21 3.32 -19.78 5.95
CA SER A 21 2.66 -19.26 7.14
C SER A 21 2.89 -17.76 7.35
N LYS A 22 4.11 -17.27 7.14
CA LYS A 22 4.43 -15.84 7.33
C LYS A 22 3.69 -14.93 6.38
N PRO A 23 3.66 -15.19 5.04
CA PRO A 23 2.87 -14.39 4.11
C PRO A 23 1.36 -14.41 4.43
N ALA A 24 0.83 -15.59 4.81
CA ALA A 24 -0.58 -15.71 5.18
C ALA A 24 -0.92 -14.93 6.45
N LEU A 25 -0.03 -14.92 7.43
CA LEU A 25 -0.19 -14.13 8.65
C LEU A 25 -0.21 -12.63 8.33
N ALA A 26 0.80 -12.13 7.62
CA ALA A 26 0.90 -10.72 7.24
C ALA A 26 -0.33 -10.24 6.44
N MET A 27 -0.84 -11.07 5.52
CA MET A 27 -2.06 -10.78 4.78
C MET A 27 -3.29 -10.66 5.70
N LEU A 28 -3.45 -11.56 6.67
CA LEU A 28 -4.58 -11.51 7.61
C LEU A 28 -4.48 -10.34 8.59
N GLU A 29 -3.29 -9.96 9.01
CA GLU A 29 -3.05 -8.75 9.80
C GLU A 29 -3.44 -7.49 9.00
N GLU A 30 -3.09 -7.43 7.72
CA GLU A 30 -3.49 -6.34 6.82
C GLU A 30 -5.02 -6.27 6.71
N ILE A 31 -5.70 -7.39 6.44
CA ILE A 31 -7.16 -7.45 6.39
C ILE A 31 -7.78 -7.05 7.73
N ALA A 32 -7.21 -7.46 8.86
CA ALA A 32 -7.72 -7.11 10.18
C ALA A 32 -7.64 -5.60 10.43
N ARG A 33 -6.55 -4.94 10.03
CA ARG A 33 -6.40 -3.48 10.07
C ARG A 33 -7.46 -2.78 9.22
N GLU A 34 -7.64 -3.22 7.97
CA GLU A 34 -8.64 -2.65 7.05
C GLU A 34 -10.08 -2.81 7.56
N GLN A 35 -10.38 -3.92 8.24
CA GLN A 35 -11.70 -4.19 8.78
C GLN A 35 -11.98 -3.47 10.12
N ALA A 36 -11.00 -2.79 10.70
CA ALA A 36 -11.12 -1.87 11.83
C ALA A 36 -12.02 -2.42 12.96
N GLY A 37 -11.63 -3.56 13.54
CA GLY A 37 -12.31 -4.17 14.70
C GLY A 37 -13.61 -4.90 14.42
N LYS A 38 -13.99 -5.15 13.15
CA LYS A 38 -15.16 -5.98 12.81
C LYS A 38 -14.98 -7.43 13.23
N PHE A 39 -13.76 -7.90 13.37
CA PHE A 39 -13.41 -9.20 13.93
C PHE A 39 -12.11 -9.10 14.73
N GLN A 40 -11.85 -10.09 15.57
CA GLN A 40 -10.58 -10.27 16.26
C GLN A 40 -9.71 -11.26 15.48
N LEU A 41 -8.50 -10.87 15.12
CA LEU A 41 -7.49 -11.81 14.65
C LEU A 41 -6.78 -12.46 15.85
N VAL A 42 -6.64 -13.78 15.82
CA VAL A 42 -5.92 -14.56 16.81
C VAL A 42 -4.89 -15.42 16.10
N GLU A 43 -3.65 -15.25 16.51
CA GLU A 43 -2.51 -15.99 15.98
C GLU A 43 -2.14 -17.13 16.92
N VAL A 44 -2.08 -18.32 16.38
CA VAL A 44 -1.71 -19.53 17.14
C VAL A 44 -0.47 -20.17 16.53
N ASP A 45 0.66 -20.00 17.19
CA ASP A 45 1.88 -20.72 16.87
C ASP A 45 1.70 -22.18 17.35
N ILE A 46 1.55 -23.11 16.41
CA ILE A 46 1.29 -24.53 16.72
C ILE A 46 2.51 -25.22 17.36
N ASP A 47 3.70 -24.68 17.17
CA ASP A 47 4.91 -25.21 17.79
C ASP A 47 4.93 -24.90 19.31
N LYS A 48 4.30 -23.78 19.71
CA LYS A 48 4.16 -23.36 21.11
C LYS A 48 2.86 -23.84 21.75
N ALA A 49 1.82 -24.08 20.95
CA ALA A 49 0.48 -24.46 21.42
C ALA A 49 -0.04 -25.74 20.74
N PRO A 50 0.64 -26.89 20.84
CA PRO A 50 0.26 -28.11 20.15
C PRO A 50 -1.10 -28.66 20.57
N ALA A 51 -1.55 -28.39 21.79
CA ALA A 51 -2.85 -28.80 22.28
C ALA A 51 -4.01 -28.13 21.51
N ILE A 52 -3.83 -26.89 21.05
CA ILE A 52 -4.82 -26.19 20.22
C ILE A 52 -4.88 -26.83 18.84
N ALA A 53 -3.73 -27.12 18.23
CA ALA A 53 -3.67 -27.79 16.93
C ALA A 53 -4.37 -29.16 16.97
N GLN A 54 -4.19 -29.92 18.05
CA GLN A 54 -4.89 -31.18 18.25
C GLN A 54 -6.40 -31.01 18.44
N ALA A 55 -6.83 -30.02 19.23
CA ALA A 55 -8.24 -29.74 19.48
C ALA A 55 -9.00 -29.37 18.20
N PHE A 56 -8.34 -28.66 17.28
CA PHE A 56 -8.88 -28.29 15.97
C PHE A 56 -8.56 -29.29 14.85
N GLN A 57 -7.89 -30.41 15.18
CA GLN A 57 -7.50 -31.47 14.23
C GLN A 57 -6.71 -30.93 13.02
N ILE A 58 -5.79 -29.99 13.27
CA ILE A 58 -5.02 -29.32 12.22
C ILE A 58 -4.02 -30.29 11.60
N GLN A 59 -4.11 -30.49 10.29
CA GLN A 59 -3.25 -31.39 9.53
C GLN A 59 -2.08 -30.69 8.83
N GLY A 60 -2.20 -29.36 8.66
CA GLY A 60 -1.18 -28.55 7.99
C GLY A 60 -1.31 -27.08 8.33
N VAL A 61 -0.26 -26.31 8.06
CA VAL A 61 -0.20 -24.86 8.30
C VAL A 61 0.23 -24.12 7.04
N PRO A 62 -0.28 -22.90 6.81
CA PRO A 62 -1.28 -22.20 7.63
C PRO A 62 -2.68 -22.81 7.49
N THR A 63 -3.46 -22.80 8.58
CA THR A 63 -4.89 -23.13 8.57
C THR A 63 -5.65 -21.99 9.24
N VAL A 64 -6.73 -21.54 8.62
CA VAL A 64 -7.54 -20.43 9.10
C VAL A 64 -8.96 -20.90 9.42
N VAL A 65 -9.41 -20.57 10.62
CA VAL A 65 -10.73 -20.94 11.16
C VAL A 65 -11.41 -19.70 11.72
N ALA A 66 -12.68 -19.51 11.42
CA ALA A 66 -13.50 -18.52 12.13
C ALA A 66 -14.21 -19.14 13.33
N LEU A 67 -14.36 -18.37 14.40
CA LEU A 67 -15.21 -18.70 15.53
C LEU A 67 -16.34 -17.67 15.59
N VAL A 68 -17.57 -18.12 15.36
CA VAL A 68 -18.79 -17.29 15.40
C VAL A 68 -19.79 -17.90 16.37
N GLY A 69 -20.18 -17.15 17.38
CA GLY A 69 -21.09 -17.66 18.41
C GLY A 69 -20.54 -18.88 19.15
N GLY A 70 -19.22 -19.00 19.28
CA GLY A 70 -18.55 -20.16 19.89
C GLY A 70 -18.40 -21.38 18.97
N ARG A 71 -18.84 -21.30 17.72
CA ARG A 71 -18.77 -22.41 16.75
C ARG A 71 -17.60 -22.23 15.79
N PRO A 72 -16.73 -23.23 15.59
CA PRO A 72 -15.66 -23.17 14.62
C PRO A 72 -16.20 -23.38 13.19
N VAL A 73 -15.76 -22.56 12.27
CA VAL A 73 -16.04 -22.64 10.84
C VAL A 73 -14.69 -22.65 10.11
N PRO A 74 -14.28 -23.75 9.48
CA PRO A 74 -13.06 -23.79 8.68
C PRO A 74 -13.19 -22.83 7.51
N LEU A 75 -12.14 -22.02 7.23
CA LEU A 75 -12.13 -21.08 6.11
C LEU A 75 -11.27 -21.59 4.96
N PHE A 76 -9.98 -21.76 5.21
CA PHE A 76 -9.05 -22.28 4.21
C PHE A 76 -7.78 -22.85 4.87
N GLN A 77 -7.00 -23.59 4.08
CA GLN A 77 -5.71 -24.15 4.45
C GLN A 77 -4.70 -23.91 3.33
N GLY A 78 -3.43 -23.68 3.68
CA GLY A 78 -2.36 -23.38 2.75
C GLY A 78 -2.34 -21.90 2.32
N ALA A 79 -1.51 -21.62 1.31
CA ALA A 79 -1.38 -20.28 0.75
C ALA A 79 -2.67 -19.87 -0.01
N ALA A 80 -3.11 -18.64 0.20
CA ALA A 80 -4.23 -18.03 -0.52
C ALA A 80 -3.93 -16.57 -0.80
N ALA A 81 -4.42 -16.06 -1.93
CA ALA A 81 -4.29 -14.65 -2.27
C ALA A 81 -5.34 -13.79 -1.54
N LYS A 82 -5.00 -12.54 -1.23
CA LYS A 82 -5.89 -11.60 -0.52
C LYS A 82 -7.26 -11.47 -1.18
N GLU A 83 -7.27 -11.42 -2.52
CA GLU A 83 -8.49 -11.30 -3.35
C GLU A 83 -9.44 -12.49 -3.18
N GLN A 84 -8.91 -13.65 -2.80
CA GLN A 84 -9.69 -14.86 -2.52
C GLN A 84 -10.18 -14.91 -1.07
N VAL A 85 -9.38 -14.38 -0.16
CA VAL A 85 -9.66 -14.41 1.29
C VAL A 85 -10.67 -13.34 1.71
N LEU A 86 -10.60 -12.14 1.15
CA LEU A 86 -11.51 -11.03 1.46
C LEU A 86 -13.00 -11.39 1.33
N PRO A 87 -13.45 -12.02 0.21
CA PRO A 87 -14.84 -12.45 0.09
C PRO A 87 -15.25 -13.48 1.16
N ILE A 88 -14.36 -14.41 1.52
CA ILE A 88 -14.61 -15.43 2.56
C ILE A 88 -14.82 -14.74 3.91
N ILE A 89 -13.95 -13.80 4.27
CA ILE A 89 -14.08 -13.05 5.52
C ILE A 89 -15.37 -12.22 5.53
N THR A 90 -15.68 -11.54 4.43
CA THR A 90 -16.94 -10.79 4.30
C THR A 90 -18.16 -11.69 4.53
N GLN A 91 -18.18 -12.86 3.94
CA GLN A 91 -19.26 -13.84 4.09
C GLN A 91 -19.41 -14.33 5.55
N VAL A 92 -18.28 -14.51 6.25
CA VAL A 92 -18.27 -14.85 7.68
C VAL A 92 -18.85 -13.72 8.53
N LEU A 93 -18.48 -12.45 8.23
CA LEU A 93 -18.99 -11.28 8.95
C LEU A 93 -20.49 -11.11 8.73
N ASP A 94 -20.98 -11.32 7.51
CA ASP A 94 -22.41 -11.26 7.19
C ASP A 94 -23.19 -12.37 7.90
N ALA A 95 -22.67 -13.60 7.93
CA ALA A 95 -23.27 -14.71 8.66
C ALA A 95 -23.28 -14.45 10.18
N ALA A 96 -22.21 -13.88 10.72
CA ALA A 96 -22.13 -13.49 12.13
C ALA A 96 -23.17 -12.42 12.48
N ALA A 97 -23.35 -11.43 11.60
CA ALA A 97 -24.38 -10.40 11.78
C ALA A 97 -25.81 -10.99 11.82
N GLN A 98 -26.10 -11.96 10.94
CA GLN A 98 -27.38 -12.68 10.94
C GLN A 98 -27.61 -13.48 12.23
N MET A 99 -26.54 -13.92 12.89
CA MET A 99 -26.58 -14.62 14.18
C MET A 99 -26.61 -13.66 15.39
N GLY A 100 -26.63 -12.35 15.16
CA GLY A 100 -26.61 -11.35 16.23
C GLY A 100 -25.22 -11.08 16.83
N VAL A 101 -24.15 -11.61 16.22
CA VAL A 101 -22.75 -11.36 16.62
C VAL A 101 -22.26 -10.13 15.87
N THR A 102 -22.57 -8.94 16.40
CA THR A 102 -22.36 -7.65 15.71
C THR A 102 -21.47 -6.67 16.46
N ALA A 103 -20.98 -7.01 17.64
CA ALA A 103 -20.10 -6.15 18.40
C ALA A 103 -18.77 -5.95 17.66
N ARG A 104 -18.11 -4.82 17.92
CA ARG A 104 -16.80 -4.48 17.37
C ARG A 104 -15.80 -4.34 18.50
N ILE A 105 -14.54 -4.62 18.19
CA ILE A 105 -13.43 -4.31 19.09
C ILE A 105 -13.11 -2.82 18.91
N ALA A 106 -12.92 -2.10 20.01
CA ALA A 106 -12.35 -0.76 19.96
C ALA A 106 -10.89 -0.88 19.51
N VAL A 107 -10.58 -0.31 18.36
CA VAL A 107 -9.23 -0.27 17.77
C VAL A 107 -8.80 1.18 17.77
N ALA A 108 -7.60 1.47 18.26
CA ALA A 108 -7.03 2.81 18.16
C ALA A 108 -6.75 3.14 16.67
N ALA A 109 -6.84 4.41 16.31
CA ALA A 109 -6.61 4.82 14.91
C ALA A 109 -5.21 4.42 14.41
N GLU A 110 -4.22 4.45 15.29
CA GLU A 110 -2.85 4.01 15.04
C GLU A 110 -2.74 2.52 14.69
N ASP A 111 -3.57 1.67 15.29
CA ASP A 111 -3.57 0.23 15.03
C ASP A 111 -4.22 -0.15 13.70
N THR A 112 -4.90 0.80 13.04
CA THR A 112 -5.50 0.60 11.71
C THR A 112 -4.54 0.97 10.58
N VAL A 113 -3.43 1.62 10.89
CA VAL A 113 -2.41 2.02 9.93
C VAL A 113 -1.35 0.90 9.81
N ALA A 114 -0.95 0.59 8.59
CA ALA A 114 0.14 -0.35 8.37
C ALA A 114 1.43 0.21 9.02
N PRO A 115 2.23 -0.64 9.71
CA PRO A 115 3.51 -0.19 10.24
C PRO A 115 4.41 0.30 9.11
N THR A 116 5.10 1.42 9.34
CA THR A 116 6.07 1.95 8.39
C THR A 116 7.20 0.94 8.17
N PRO A 117 7.51 0.57 6.93
CA PRO A 117 8.67 -0.27 6.67
C PRO A 117 9.96 0.37 7.23
N PRO A 118 10.87 -0.39 7.84
CA PRO A 118 12.10 0.17 8.42
C PRO A 118 12.94 0.97 7.42
N GLU A 119 12.96 0.55 6.15
CA GLU A 119 13.64 1.24 5.06
C GLU A 119 13.03 2.60 4.71
N HIS A 120 11.76 2.84 5.06
CA HIS A 120 11.08 4.13 4.84
C HIS A 120 11.33 5.15 5.98
N GLU A 121 11.78 4.71 7.16
CA GLU A 121 11.90 5.58 8.33
C GLU A 121 12.86 6.76 8.09
N ALA A 122 14.04 6.48 7.54
CA ALA A 122 15.04 7.51 7.30
C ALA A 122 14.59 8.56 6.26
N PRO A 123 14.13 8.19 5.04
CA PRO A 123 13.66 9.18 4.07
C PRO A 123 12.40 9.92 4.54
N LEU A 124 11.49 9.30 5.28
CA LEU A 124 10.35 10.00 5.88
C LEU A 124 10.78 11.04 6.91
N ALA A 125 11.79 10.73 7.74
CA ALA A 125 12.34 11.68 8.70
C ALA A 125 13.01 12.87 7.99
N ALA A 126 13.72 12.64 6.89
CA ALA A 126 14.31 13.68 6.06
C ALA A 126 13.24 14.58 5.41
N GLU A 127 12.14 14.01 4.89
CA GLU A 127 10.98 14.77 4.40
C GLU A 127 10.38 15.66 5.50
N ALA A 128 10.13 15.10 6.67
CA ALA A 128 9.55 15.82 7.80
C ALA A 128 10.46 16.98 8.29
N ALA A 129 11.78 16.83 8.16
CA ALA A 129 12.78 17.86 8.47
C ALA A 129 12.92 18.91 7.36
N GLY A 130 12.34 18.70 6.17
CA GLY A 130 12.50 19.57 5.01
C GLY A 130 13.85 19.38 4.28
N ASN A 131 14.59 18.33 4.58
CA ASN A 131 15.86 17.97 3.95
C ASN A 131 15.60 17.24 2.63
N LEU A 132 15.16 17.98 1.61
CA LEU A 132 14.65 17.39 0.37
C LEU A 132 15.68 16.56 -0.39
N ASP A 133 16.94 16.99 -0.42
CA ASP A 133 18.03 16.25 -1.11
C ASP A 133 18.32 14.92 -0.41
N GLU A 134 18.32 14.89 0.92
CA GLU A 134 18.51 13.68 1.72
C GLU A 134 17.30 12.74 1.55
N ALA A 135 16.09 13.27 1.52
CA ALA A 135 14.88 12.51 1.28
C ALA A 135 14.89 11.86 -0.12
N ILE A 136 15.29 12.61 -1.17
CA ILE A 136 15.42 12.08 -2.53
C ILE A 136 16.40 10.90 -2.54
N ALA A 137 17.61 11.10 -2.02
CA ALA A 137 18.63 10.05 -1.98
C ALA A 137 18.17 8.81 -1.19
N GLY A 138 17.45 9.03 -0.08
CA GLY A 138 16.87 7.96 0.73
C GLY A 138 15.82 7.14 -0.02
N TRP A 139 14.88 7.80 -0.69
CA TRP A 139 13.85 7.13 -1.48
C TRP A 139 14.41 6.41 -2.71
N GLU A 140 15.40 6.98 -3.39
CA GLU A 140 16.10 6.32 -4.50
C GLU A 140 16.73 5.01 -4.05
N LYS A 141 17.36 4.99 -2.88
CA LYS A 141 17.94 3.78 -2.29
C LYS A 141 16.88 2.74 -1.94
N VAL A 142 15.73 3.14 -1.41
CA VAL A 142 14.60 2.23 -1.15
C VAL A 142 14.13 1.57 -2.45
N ILE A 143 13.97 2.37 -3.52
CA ILE A 143 13.53 1.88 -4.83
C ILE A 143 14.58 0.97 -5.48
N GLU A 144 15.88 1.24 -5.27
CA GLU A 144 16.96 0.36 -5.74
C GLU A 144 16.87 -1.03 -5.10
N LEU A 145 16.58 -1.09 -3.79
CA LEU A 145 16.41 -2.34 -3.04
C LEU A 145 15.09 -3.04 -3.37
N ASN A 146 14.02 -2.29 -3.56
CA ASN A 146 12.70 -2.79 -3.92
C ASN A 146 12.06 -2.00 -5.06
N PRO A 147 12.34 -2.35 -6.33
CA PRO A 147 11.79 -1.65 -7.50
C PRO A 147 10.26 -1.71 -7.64
N ARG A 148 9.56 -2.50 -6.83
CA ARG A 148 8.10 -2.60 -6.83
C ARG A 148 7.43 -1.79 -5.73
N ASP A 149 8.19 -1.05 -4.96
CA ASP A 149 7.67 -0.19 -3.90
C ASP A 149 6.99 1.06 -4.49
N GLU A 150 5.69 1.01 -4.63
CA GLU A 150 4.91 2.12 -5.20
C GLU A 150 4.77 3.29 -4.22
N ASP A 151 4.81 3.03 -2.92
CA ASP A 151 4.80 4.08 -1.90
C ASP A 151 6.10 4.89 -1.93
N ALA A 152 7.25 4.21 -1.97
CA ALA A 152 8.54 4.88 -2.12
C ALA A 152 8.63 5.73 -3.40
N LYS A 153 8.12 5.20 -4.52
CA LYS A 153 8.07 5.96 -5.79
C LYS A 153 7.15 7.18 -5.69
N SER A 154 6.03 7.06 -4.99
CA SER A 154 5.09 8.17 -4.80
C SER A 154 5.70 9.25 -3.93
N HIS A 155 6.39 8.89 -2.86
CA HIS A 155 7.15 9.79 -2.03
C HIS A 155 8.25 10.51 -2.82
N LEU A 156 9.09 9.76 -3.55
CA LEU A 156 10.15 10.32 -4.38
C LEU A 156 9.62 11.37 -5.36
N SER A 157 8.53 11.07 -6.06
CA SER A 157 7.93 12.02 -7.02
C SER A 157 7.46 13.30 -6.36
N ARG A 158 6.83 13.21 -5.17
CA ARG A 158 6.41 14.40 -4.39
C ARG A 158 7.59 15.24 -3.90
N VAL A 159 8.63 14.56 -3.37
CA VAL A 159 9.82 15.26 -2.85
C VAL A 159 10.57 15.94 -3.98
N ARG A 160 10.72 15.30 -5.14
CA ARG A 160 11.35 15.91 -6.32
C ARG A 160 10.57 17.13 -6.81
N LEU A 161 9.24 17.07 -6.84
CA LEU A 161 8.40 18.23 -7.17
C LEU A 161 8.62 19.36 -6.17
N ALA A 162 8.63 19.06 -4.87
CA ALA A 162 8.87 20.06 -3.82
C ALA A 162 10.27 20.70 -3.94
N ALA A 163 11.31 19.91 -4.21
CA ALA A 163 12.68 20.40 -4.40
C ALA A 163 12.78 21.34 -5.61
N ARG A 164 12.19 20.95 -6.76
CA ARG A 164 12.15 21.80 -7.95
C ARG A 164 11.36 23.10 -7.69
N SER A 165 10.24 23.02 -6.98
CA SER A 165 9.44 24.21 -6.64
C SER A 165 10.19 25.16 -5.70
N ALA A 166 11.01 24.63 -4.78
CA ALA A 166 11.82 25.47 -3.88
C ALA A 166 12.98 26.18 -4.60
N GLN A 167 13.47 25.62 -5.71
CA GLN A 167 14.57 26.14 -6.52
C GLN A 167 14.09 26.79 -7.81
N ALA A 168 12.78 27.02 -7.96
CA ALA A 168 12.18 27.46 -9.23
C ALA A 168 12.81 28.76 -9.74
N ASP A 169 13.37 28.70 -10.94
CA ASP A 169 13.72 29.85 -11.74
C ASP A 169 12.51 30.24 -12.59
N ALA A 170 12.03 31.48 -12.43
CA ALA A 170 10.89 32.00 -13.18
C ALA A 170 11.13 32.06 -14.70
N THR A 171 12.38 31.92 -15.14
CA THR A 171 12.75 31.89 -16.57
C THR A 171 12.78 30.48 -17.15
N ASP A 172 12.74 29.42 -16.31
CA ASP A 172 12.68 28.03 -16.76
C ASP A 172 11.24 27.66 -17.18
N PRO A 173 10.99 27.35 -18.47
CA PRO A 173 9.65 26.96 -18.92
C PRO A 173 9.15 25.67 -18.21
N ALA A 174 10.03 24.79 -17.82
CA ALA A 174 9.66 23.57 -17.11
C ALA A 174 9.27 23.85 -15.65
N ALA A 175 9.84 24.88 -15.00
CA ALA A 175 9.39 25.35 -13.69
C ALA A 175 7.96 25.95 -13.76
N HIS A 176 7.61 26.57 -14.89
CA HIS A 176 6.23 27.03 -15.12
C HIS A 176 5.23 25.86 -15.09
N ALA A 177 5.57 24.70 -15.63
CA ALA A 177 4.72 23.52 -15.56
C ALA A 177 4.50 23.04 -14.12
N ASP A 178 5.55 23.01 -13.27
CA ASP A 178 5.40 22.66 -11.86
C ASP A 178 4.50 23.66 -11.12
N ALA A 179 4.59 24.97 -11.46
CA ALA A 179 3.71 26.01 -10.90
C ALA A 179 2.25 25.84 -11.31
N LEU A 180 1.97 25.53 -12.58
CA LEU A 180 0.62 25.18 -13.05
C LEU A 180 0.06 23.97 -12.30
N PHE A 181 0.87 22.92 -12.14
CA PHE A 181 0.49 21.73 -11.42
C PHE A 181 0.15 22.04 -9.95
N ALA A 182 0.97 22.83 -9.28
CA ALA A 182 0.72 23.28 -7.90
C ALA A 182 -0.54 24.15 -7.77
N ALA A 183 -0.89 24.91 -8.82
CA ALA A 183 -2.14 25.68 -8.89
C ALA A 183 -3.37 24.81 -9.20
N GLY A 184 -3.22 23.52 -9.43
CA GLY A 184 -4.30 22.58 -9.76
C GLY A 184 -4.57 22.40 -11.24
N ASP A 185 -3.83 23.10 -12.13
CA ASP A 185 -3.92 22.93 -13.58
C ASP A 185 -2.95 21.83 -14.06
N ALA A 186 -3.32 20.57 -13.77
CA ALA A 186 -2.54 19.43 -14.18
C ALA A 186 -2.47 19.28 -15.72
N ALA A 187 -3.57 19.56 -16.43
CA ALA A 187 -3.62 19.47 -17.88
C ALA A 187 -2.65 20.46 -18.53
N GLY A 188 -2.68 21.73 -18.12
CA GLY A 188 -1.77 22.76 -18.59
C GLY A 188 -0.31 22.43 -18.29
N ALA A 189 -0.02 21.89 -17.10
CA ALA A 189 1.32 21.44 -16.74
C ALA A 189 1.84 20.35 -17.67
N PHE A 190 1.02 19.35 -17.97
CA PHE A 190 1.39 18.26 -18.88
C PHE A 190 1.61 18.77 -20.31
N ASP A 191 0.74 19.67 -20.80
CA ASP A 191 0.88 20.24 -22.13
C ASP A 191 2.20 20.99 -22.28
N VAL A 192 2.56 21.86 -21.33
CA VAL A 192 3.84 22.58 -21.35
C VAL A 192 5.01 21.62 -21.43
N LEU A 193 5.07 20.59 -20.58
CA LEU A 193 6.19 19.64 -20.59
C LEU A 193 6.23 18.79 -21.87
N LEU A 194 5.08 18.39 -22.40
CA LEU A 194 5.00 17.63 -23.66
C LEU A 194 5.42 18.47 -24.86
N ASP A 195 5.08 19.78 -24.88
CA ASP A 195 5.54 20.70 -25.93
C ASP A 195 7.03 20.93 -25.87
N LEU A 196 7.60 21.11 -24.66
CA LEU A 196 9.05 21.20 -24.47
C LEU A 196 9.75 19.93 -24.94
N LEU A 197 9.23 18.76 -24.56
CA LEU A 197 9.77 17.46 -24.98
C LEU A 197 9.73 17.29 -26.51
N ALA A 198 8.66 17.75 -27.16
CA ALA A 198 8.53 17.69 -28.61
C ALA A 198 9.51 18.63 -29.33
N ALA A 199 9.80 19.79 -28.73
CA ALA A 199 10.68 20.80 -29.30
C ALA A 199 12.18 20.47 -29.07
N SER A 200 12.52 19.77 -27.99
CA SER A 200 13.90 19.45 -27.66
C SER A 200 14.48 18.35 -28.55
N THR A 201 15.69 18.56 -29.03
CA THR A 201 16.51 17.57 -29.76
C THR A 201 17.66 17.01 -28.89
N ASP A 202 17.88 17.58 -27.72
CA ASP A 202 18.88 17.13 -26.78
C ASP A 202 18.39 15.92 -25.99
N ALA A 203 19.19 14.88 -25.95
CA ALA A 203 18.79 13.61 -25.32
C ALA A 203 18.69 13.71 -23.79
N GLU A 204 19.57 14.48 -23.15
CA GLU A 204 19.59 14.64 -21.69
C GLU A 204 18.40 15.50 -21.26
N GLU A 205 18.12 16.60 -21.97
CA GLU A 205 16.97 17.45 -21.73
C GLU A 205 15.67 16.67 -21.92
N ARG A 206 15.55 15.88 -22.99
CA ARG A 206 14.38 15.04 -23.25
C ARG A 206 14.15 14.03 -22.12
N ASP A 207 15.21 13.41 -21.62
CA ASP A 207 15.09 12.46 -20.50
C ASP A 207 14.68 13.15 -19.20
N ALA A 208 15.24 14.32 -18.90
CA ALA A 208 14.85 15.14 -17.76
C ALA A 208 13.37 15.56 -17.80
N LEU A 209 12.89 16.03 -18.96
CA LEU A 209 11.47 16.38 -19.16
C LEU A 209 10.55 15.16 -19.03
N ARG A 210 10.97 14.02 -19.57
CA ARG A 210 10.24 12.75 -19.43
C ARG A 210 10.12 12.33 -17.96
N LEU A 211 11.22 12.36 -17.20
CA LEU A 211 11.19 12.03 -15.78
C LEU A 211 10.31 12.98 -15.00
N ARG A 212 10.34 14.28 -15.30
CA ARG A 212 9.48 15.29 -14.67
C ARG A 212 8.00 15.02 -14.94
N LEU A 213 7.62 14.65 -16.18
CA LEU A 213 6.26 14.21 -16.52
C LEU A 213 5.83 12.98 -15.72
N LEU A 214 6.71 11.98 -15.60
CA LEU A 214 6.42 10.76 -14.85
C LEU A 214 6.20 11.06 -13.36
N ASP A 215 6.96 11.96 -12.77
CA ASP A 215 6.75 12.43 -11.41
C ASP A 215 5.36 13.06 -11.26
N LEU A 216 5.00 14.01 -12.14
CA LEU A 216 3.69 14.66 -12.10
C LEU A 216 2.54 13.69 -12.32
N PHE A 217 2.67 12.73 -13.25
CA PHE A 217 1.67 11.68 -13.44
C PHE A 217 1.46 10.83 -12.19
N ARG A 218 2.53 10.55 -11.45
CA ARG A 218 2.43 9.78 -10.21
C ARG A 218 1.76 10.58 -9.10
N VAL A 219 2.11 11.85 -8.96
CA VAL A 219 1.47 12.75 -7.99
C VAL A 219 0.00 12.99 -8.29
N ALA A 220 -0.36 13.13 -9.57
CA ALA A 220 -1.75 13.33 -10.02
C ALA A 220 -2.61 12.06 -9.88
N GLY A 221 -1.98 10.87 -9.84
CA GLY A 221 -2.69 9.60 -9.76
C GLY A 221 -3.39 9.21 -11.06
N SER A 222 -4.53 8.51 -10.93
CA SER A 222 -5.31 8.06 -12.09
C SER A 222 -6.40 9.09 -12.41
N SER A 223 -6.19 9.84 -13.50
CA SER A 223 -7.16 10.81 -14.00
C SER A 223 -7.24 10.77 -15.54
N PRO A 224 -8.32 11.30 -16.14
CA PRO A 224 -8.45 11.41 -17.60
C PRO A 224 -7.31 12.21 -18.25
N GLU A 225 -6.88 13.31 -17.60
CA GLU A 225 -5.79 14.18 -18.04
C GLU A 225 -4.47 13.41 -18.10
N VAL A 226 -4.17 12.61 -17.07
CA VAL A 226 -2.99 11.72 -17.03
C VAL A 226 -3.05 10.69 -18.14
N SER A 227 -4.21 10.09 -18.39
CA SER A 227 -4.37 9.10 -19.47
C SER A 227 -4.09 9.69 -20.84
N THR A 228 -4.62 10.89 -21.10
CA THR A 228 -4.42 11.64 -22.35
C THR A 228 -2.93 11.99 -22.52
N ALA A 229 -2.31 12.55 -21.48
CA ALA A 229 -0.91 12.97 -21.51
C ALA A 229 0.05 11.79 -21.68
N ARG A 230 -0.24 10.64 -21.06
CA ARG A 230 0.54 9.39 -21.27
C ARG A 230 0.49 8.90 -22.70
N THR A 231 -0.68 8.98 -23.35
CA THR A 231 -0.83 8.62 -24.76
C THR A 231 0.02 9.53 -25.66
N ARG A 232 -0.01 10.85 -25.41
CA ARG A 232 0.80 11.82 -26.15
C ARG A 232 2.31 11.60 -25.91
N LEU A 233 2.72 11.34 -24.66
CA LEU A 233 4.10 11.02 -24.34
C LEU A 233 4.58 9.78 -25.08
N ALA A 234 3.78 8.72 -25.14
CA ALA A 234 4.13 7.51 -25.86
C ALA A 234 4.39 7.77 -27.36
N MET A 235 3.59 8.64 -27.99
CA MET A 235 3.79 9.01 -29.40
C MET A 235 5.09 9.82 -29.62
N LEU A 236 5.52 10.63 -28.64
CA LEU A 236 6.75 11.45 -28.72
C LEU A 236 8.04 10.62 -28.49
N LEU A 237 7.91 9.42 -27.93
CA LEU A 237 9.01 8.52 -27.62
C LEU A 237 9.20 7.41 -28.68
N MET A 238 8.29 7.29 -29.66
CA MET A 238 8.40 6.36 -30.80
C MET A 238 9.27 6.93 -31.90
#